data_af9e016aada17097a678277826887bbd
#
_entry.id   af9e016aada17097a678277826887bbd
#
_cell.length_a   1.000
_cell.length_b   1.000
_cell.length_c   1.000
_cell.angle_alpha   90.00
_cell.angle_beta   90.00
_cell.angle_gamma   90.00
#
_symmetry.space_group_name_H-M   'P 1'
#
loop_
_entity.id
_entity.type
_entity.pdbx_description
1 polymer ?
#
loop_
_entity_poly.entity_id
_entity_poly.type
_entity_poly.pdbx_seq_one_letter_code
_entity_poly.pdbx_strand_id
1 'polypeptide(L)'
;MWKMMIIDDEYFVRMGIRETIDWAVHGVEIVGEADNGTQGLELACRLKPDIIITDIRMPGMNGLDFMRCCREKGLHSQIIVLSAHEEFN
;
A
#
# COMPACT_ATOMS: atom_id res chain seq x y z
N MET A 1 9.42 7.28 13.55
CA MET A 1 9.37 7.17 12.10
C MET A 1 7.96 6.87 11.66
N TRP A 2 7.61 7.34 10.49
CA TRP A 2 6.30 7.03 9.91
C TRP A 2 6.33 5.58 9.42
N LYS A 3 5.29 4.82 9.75
CA LYS A 3 5.22 3.42 9.34
C LYS A 3 4.46 3.33 8.03
N MET A 4 5.03 2.62 7.07
CA MET A 4 4.43 2.52 5.73
C MET A 4 4.28 1.08 5.31
N MET A 5 3.17 0.79 4.62
CA MET A 5 2.95 -0.50 3.99
C MET A 5 2.88 -0.34 2.48
N ILE A 6 3.25 -1.38 1.76
CA ILE A 6 3.18 -1.39 0.29
C ILE A 6 2.33 -2.59 -0.11
N ILE A 7 1.32 -2.34 -0.95
CA ILE A 7 0.45 -3.39 -1.46
C ILE A 7 0.45 -3.35 -2.98
N ASP A 8 0.86 -4.44 -3.59
CA ASP A 8 0.87 -4.56 -5.04
C ASP A 8 1.00 -6.04 -5.35
N ASP A 9 0.27 -6.54 -6.37
CA ASP A 9 0.33 -7.95 -6.69
C ASP A 9 1.61 -8.31 -7.44
N GLU A 10 2.41 -7.33 -7.86
CA GLU A 10 3.65 -7.61 -8.55
C GLU A 10 4.83 -7.41 -7.63
N TYR A 11 5.54 -8.47 -7.39
CA TYR A 11 6.69 -8.43 -6.48
C TYR A 11 7.72 -7.39 -6.90
N PHE A 12 8.00 -7.30 -8.21
CA PHE A 12 9.05 -6.39 -8.65
C PHE A 12 8.65 -4.92 -8.50
N VAL A 13 7.35 -4.62 -8.51
CA VAL A 13 6.90 -3.26 -8.24
C VAL A 13 7.15 -2.93 -6.77
N ARG A 14 6.79 -3.86 -5.88
CA ARG A 14 7.04 -3.62 -4.44
C ARG A 14 8.53 -3.47 -4.16
N MET A 15 9.34 -4.33 -4.78
CA MET A 15 10.79 -4.27 -4.60
C MET A 15 11.33 -2.94 -5.11
N GLY A 16 10.82 -2.46 -6.26
CA GLY A 16 11.25 -1.19 -6.81
C GLY A 16 10.96 -0.03 -5.87
N ILE A 17 9.78 -0.01 -5.31
CA ILE A 17 9.42 1.05 -4.36
C ILE A 17 10.33 0.96 -3.13
N ARG A 18 10.54 -0.23 -2.62
CA ARG A 18 11.33 -0.41 -1.40
C ARG A 18 12.79 -0.07 -1.61
N GLU A 19 13.36 -0.46 -2.77
CA GLU A 19 14.78 -0.35 -2.98
C GLU A 19 15.24 0.93 -3.66
N THR A 20 14.36 1.59 -4.39
CA THR A 20 14.77 2.76 -5.16
C THR A 20 14.89 4.00 -4.29
N ILE A 21 14.12 4.09 -3.25
CA ILE A 21 14.11 5.25 -2.36
C ILE A 21 14.67 4.86 -1.01
N ASP A 22 15.56 5.68 -0.48
CA ASP A 22 16.05 5.47 0.87
C ASP A 22 15.01 6.06 1.83
N TRP A 23 14.03 5.26 2.16
CA TRP A 23 12.90 5.71 2.97
C TRP A 23 13.32 6.20 4.35
N ALA A 24 14.34 5.57 4.92
CA ALA A 24 14.79 5.94 6.26
C ALA A 24 15.28 7.38 6.32
N VAL A 25 15.89 7.87 5.23
CA VAL A 25 16.35 9.24 5.18
C VAL A 25 15.17 10.20 5.29
N HIS A 26 14.00 9.77 4.84
CA HIS A 26 12.80 10.60 4.89
C HIS A 26 11.96 10.31 6.14
N GLY A 27 12.48 9.57 7.08
CA GLY A 27 11.77 9.30 8.32
C GLY A 27 10.67 8.24 8.17
N VAL A 28 10.78 7.38 7.15
CA VAL A 28 9.76 6.37 6.87
C VAL A 28 10.35 4.98 7.02
N GLU A 29 9.61 4.11 7.69
CA GLU A 29 10.00 2.72 7.85
C GLU A 29 8.96 1.84 7.17
N ILE A 30 9.37 0.95 6.28
CA ILE A 30 8.44 0.02 5.64
C ILE A 30 8.23 -1.14 6.60
N VAL A 31 7.02 -1.26 7.12
CA VAL A 31 6.72 -2.24 8.15
C VAL A 31 6.00 -3.48 7.62
N GLY A 32 5.54 -3.45 6.38
CA GLY A 32 4.87 -4.62 5.84
C GLY A 32 4.58 -4.48 4.35
N GLU A 33 4.38 -5.61 3.69
CA GLU A 33 4.03 -5.66 2.28
C GLU A 33 2.97 -6.73 2.11
N ALA A 34 2.10 -6.55 1.13
CA ALA A 34 1.09 -7.53 0.80
C ALA A 34 0.91 -7.58 -0.71
N ASP A 35 0.45 -8.71 -1.24
CA ASP A 35 0.28 -8.85 -2.66
C ASP A 35 -1.18 -8.80 -3.09
N ASN A 36 -2.08 -8.55 -2.19
CA ASN A 36 -3.49 -8.39 -2.54
C ASN A 36 -4.19 -7.58 -1.46
N GLY A 37 -5.39 -7.10 -1.78
CA GLY A 37 -6.10 -6.21 -0.88
C GLY A 37 -6.58 -6.86 0.40
N THR A 38 -7.01 -8.12 0.32
CA THR A 38 -7.50 -8.82 1.50
C THR A 38 -6.39 -9.00 2.53
N GLN A 39 -5.22 -9.46 2.06
CA GLN A 39 -4.07 -9.64 2.93
C GLN A 39 -3.58 -8.29 3.44
N GLY A 40 -3.61 -7.28 2.58
CA GLY A 40 -3.20 -5.94 2.96
C GLY A 40 -4.09 -5.36 4.04
N LEU A 41 -5.41 -5.58 3.94
CA LEU A 41 -6.33 -5.07 4.93
C LEU A 41 -6.10 -5.71 6.29
N GLU A 42 -5.88 -7.03 6.28
CA GLU A 42 -5.63 -7.75 7.51
C GLU A 42 -4.36 -7.24 8.18
N LEU A 43 -3.32 -7.05 7.38
CA LEU A 43 -2.05 -6.58 7.90
C LEU A 43 -2.17 -5.14 8.39
N ALA A 44 -2.90 -4.30 7.67
CA ALA A 44 -3.08 -2.90 8.06
C ALA A 44 -3.84 -2.79 9.38
N CYS A 45 -4.82 -3.63 9.59
CA CYS A 45 -5.56 -3.62 10.84
C CYS A 45 -4.66 -3.99 12.02
N ARG A 46 -3.68 -4.84 11.77
CA ARG A 46 -2.78 -5.27 12.82
C ARG A 46 -1.67 -4.27 13.07
N LEU A 47 -1.10 -3.71 12.01
CA LEU A 47 0.06 -2.82 12.13
C LEU A 47 -0.31 -1.35 12.28
N LYS A 48 -1.48 -0.96 11.82
CA LYS A 48 -1.97 0.42 11.87
C LYS A 48 -0.92 1.39 11.32
N PRO A 49 -0.54 1.23 10.05
CA PRO A 49 0.49 2.09 9.48
C PRO A 49 0.00 3.51 9.29
N ASP A 50 0.94 4.43 9.19
CA ASP A 50 0.61 5.82 8.93
C ASP A 50 0.35 6.06 7.45
N ILE A 51 1.05 5.31 6.59
CA ILE A 51 0.99 5.49 5.14
C ILE A 51 0.84 4.13 4.49
N ILE A 52 -0.03 4.04 3.49
CA ILE A 52 -0.19 2.81 2.71
C ILE A 52 -0.10 3.21 1.23
N ILE A 53 0.82 2.58 0.50
CA ILE A 53 0.89 2.72 -0.95
C ILE A 53 0.24 1.47 -1.52
N THR A 54 -0.76 1.62 -2.37
CA THR A 54 -1.43 0.49 -2.97
C THR A 54 -1.62 0.70 -4.46
N ASP A 55 -1.52 -0.38 -5.23
CA ASP A 55 -1.87 -0.33 -6.63
C ASP A 55 -3.39 -0.20 -6.73
N ILE A 56 -3.87 0.38 -7.83
CA ILE A 56 -5.30 0.50 -8.03
C ILE A 56 -5.88 -0.79 -8.56
N ARG A 57 -5.14 -1.52 -9.39
CA ARG A 57 -5.65 -2.75 -9.97
C ARG A 57 -5.05 -3.96 -9.31
N MET A 58 -5.85 -4.69 -8.59
CA MET A 58 -5.43 -5.92 -7.93
C MET A 58 -6.55 -6.93 -8.06
N PRO A 59 -6.23 -8.23 -8.19
CA PRO A 59 -7.26 -9.25 -8.26
C PRO A 59 -8.12 -9.24 -6.99
N GLY A 60 -9.41 -9.40 -7.17
CA GLY A 60 -10.32 -9.44 -6.04
C GLY A 60 -10.68 -8.05 -5.53
N MET A 61 -9.92 -7.52 -4.62
CA MET A 61 -10.20 -6.21 -4.03
C MET A 61 -9.25 -5.20 -4.65
N ASN A 62 -9.75 -4.25 -5.43
CA ASN A 62 -8.91 -3.24 -6.04
C ASN A 62 -8.54 -2.16 -4.99
N GLY A 63 -7.69 -1.22 -5.40
CA GLY A 63 -7.18 -0.21 -4.46
C GLY A 63 -8.27 0.70 -3.89
N LEU A 64 -9.32 0.99 -4.67
CA LEU A 64 -10.40 1.83 -4.18
C LEU A 64 -11.26 1.07 -3.19
N ASP A 65 -11.52 -0.21 -3.45
CA ASP A 65 -12.25 -1.05 -2.51
C ASP A 65 -11.45 -1.20 -1.22
N PHE A 66 -10.15 -1.37 -1.34
CA PHE A 66 -9.27 -1.48 -0.18
C PHE A 66 -9.36 -0.21 0.67
N MET A 67 -9.32 0.95 0.03
CA MET A 67 -9.39 2.21 0.74
C MET A 67 -10.71 2.33 1.51
N ARG A 68 -11.82 1.95 0.85
CA ARG A 68 -13.13 1.99 1.49
C ARG A 68 -13.17 1.06 2.70
N CYS A 69 -12.64 -0.15 2.56
CA CYS A 69 -12.61 -1.11 3.65
C CYS A 69 -11.78 -0.60 4.82
N CYS A 70 -10.67 0.08 4.54
CA CYS A 70 -9.86 0.67 5.60
C CYS A 70 -10.65 1.69 6.40
N ARG A 71 -11.42 2.54 5.71
CA ARG A 71 -12.21 3.55 6.39
C ARG A 71 -13.33 2.92 7.21
N GLU A 72 -13.94 1.86 6.69
CA GLU A 72 -14.99 1.15 7.43
C GLU A 72 -14.45 0.49 8.69
N LYS A 73 -13.17 0.12 8.68
CA LYS A 73 -12.55 -0.48 9.87
C LYS A 73 -11.97 0.57 10.81
N GLY A 74 -12.13 1.85 10.49
CA GLY A 74 -11.66 2.89 11.38
C GLY A 74 -10.18 3.20 11.26
N LEU A 75 -9.54 2.75 10.17
CA LEU A 75 -8.13 3.05 9.97
C LEU A 75 -7.98 4.45 9.41
N HIS A 76 -6.99 5.17 9.90
CA HIS A 76 -6.78 6.56 9.50
C HIS A 76 -5.50 6.74 8.67
N SER A 77 -4.96 5.67 8.12
CA SER A 77 -3.77 5.74 7.31
C SER A 77 -3.97 6.65 6.10
N GLN A 78 -2.93 7.37 5.73
CA GLN A 78 -2.93 8.10 4.46
C GLN A 78 -2.70 7.05 3.38
N ILE A 79 -3.59 7.00 2.38
CA ILE A 79 -3.51 5.98 1.36
C ILE A 79 -3.17 6.63 0.03
N ILE A 80 -2.08 6.18 -0.58
CA ILE A 80 -1.63 6.66 -1.88
C ILE A 80 -1.93 5.56 -2.87
N VAL A 81 -2.78 5.85 -3.85
CA VAL A 81 -3.17 4.87 -4.84
C VAL A 81 -2.37 5.12 -6.10
N LEU A 82 -1.61 4.14 -6.55
CA LEU A 82 -0.80 4.27 -7.74
C LEU A 82 -1.53 3.70 -8.94
N SER A 83 -1.57 4.47 -10.01
CA SER A 83 -2.11 3.99 -11.26
C SER A 83 -0.94 3.83 -12.20
N ALA A 84 -0.51 2.60 -12.38
CA ALA A 84 0.65 2.37 -13.17
C ALA A 84 0.33 2.26 -14.63
N HIS A 85 -0.82 2.61 -15.04
CA HIS A 85 -1.11 2.40 -16.38
C HIS A 85 -1.11 3.64 -17.06
N GLU A 86 -0.78 3.55 -18.12
CA GLU A 86 -0.63 4.52 -18.87
C GLU A 86 -1.41 4.44 -19.96
N GLU A 87 -2.47 4.14 -19.89
CA GLU A 87 -3.22 4.07 -21.04
C GLU A 87 -3.60 5.37 -21.39
N PHE A 88 -3.15 6.34 -20.83
CA PHE A 88 -3.46 7.56 -21.34
C PHE A 88 -2.58 7.84 -22.45
N ASN A 89 -2.00 7.00 -23.01
CA ASN A 89 -1.30 7.37 -24.17
C ASN A 89 -2.13 7.28 -25.37
#